data_6e03a773e66185a7fecf9b331abd59a1
#
_entry.id   6e03a773e66185a7fecf9b331abd59a1
#
_cell.length_a   1.000
_cell.length_b   1.000
_cell.length_c   1.000
_cell.angle_alpha   90.00
_cell.angle_beta   90.00
_cell.angle_gamma   90.00
#
_symmetry.space_group_name_H-M   'P 1'
#
loop_
_entity.id
_entity.type
_entity.pdbx_description
1 polymer ?
#
loop_
_entity_poly.entity_id
_entity_poly.type
_entity_poly.pdbx_seq_one_letter_code
_entity_poly.pdbx_strand_id
1 'polypeptide(L)'
;MVQLLLNMSLIRVIFITGMKFLAKEFMFMTTATNNLTNIYLYTRYERFWHWLQTVLIVLLLITGFETKGLYTLLGFKTAVKVHNFAGNTWLIAFLFFAFWIATTGEWRQYIPTTKKMVKVVRYYLYGIFRGEAHPVPKRKDAKHNPLQRITYLILAAVLLPVQMVTGLLYWGYNSWPQWGLAGLSLQVVALVHTAGAFAILSFVIVHIYMITTGHTILAHTRAMISGWEEVEDLETVENWEVKTKAA
;
A
#
# COMPACT_ATOMS: atom_id res chain seq x y z
N MET A 1 39.10 -33.62 25.34
CA MET A 1 39.22 -32.41 26.19
C MET A 1 39.43 -31.14 25.34
N VAL A 2 40.39 -31.12 24.39
CA VAL A 2 40.69 -29.94 23.55
C VAL A 2 39.50 -29.53 22.66
N GLN A 3 38.80 -30.52 22.02
CA GLN A 3 37.65 -30.28 21.14
C GLN A 3 36.44 -29.63 21.89
N LEU A 4 36.26 -30.00 23.16
CA LEU A 4 35.18 -29.42 24.00
C LEU A 4 35.47 -27.96 24.38
N LEU A 5 36.73 -27.64 24.62
CA LEU A 5 37.16 -26.25 24.93
C LEU A 5 37.08 -25.34 23.70
N LEU A 6 37.39 -25.84 22.51
CA LEU A 6 37.24 -25.13 21.23
C LEU A 6 35.75 -24.82 20.95
N ASN A 7 34.85 -25.79 21.15
CA ASN A 7 33.41 -25.58 20.96
C ASN A 7 32.83 -24.58 21.96
N MET A 8 33.25 -24.60 23.23
CA MET A 8 32.83 -23.63 24.21
C MET A 8 33.33 -22.20 23.91
N SER A 9 34.53 -22.07 23.38
CA SER A 9 35.10 -20.79 22.94
C SER A 9 34.35 -20.24 21.74
N LEU A 10 33.98 -21.05 20.75
CA LEU A 10 33.22 -20.67 19.58
C LEU A 10 31.79 -20.21 19.94
N ILE A 11 31.11 -20.96 20.82
CA ILE A 11 29.78 -20.60 21.34
C ILE A 11 29.83 -19.27 22.10
N ARG A 12 30.86 -19.05 22.92
CA ARG A 12 31.06 -17.77 23.62
C ARG A 12 31.24 -16.60 22.65
N VAL A 13 32.06 -16.77 21.61
CA VAL A 13 32.29 -15.73 20.60
C VAL A 13 30.99 -15.40 19.84
N ILE A 14 30.23 -16.42 19.41
CA ILE A 14 28.94 -16.23 18.72
C ILE A 14 27.94 -15.51 19.64
N PHE A 15 27.85 -15.93 20.91
CA PHE A 15 26.92 -15.34 21.87
C PHE A 15 27.27 -13.87 22.20
N ILE A 16 28.56 -13.56 22.43
CA ILE A 16 29.04 -12.20 22.70
C ILE A 16 28.85 -11.29 21.48
N THR A 17 29.13 -11.81 20.27
CA THR A 17 28.93 -11.07 19.02
C THR A 17 27.44 -10.81 18.76
N GLY A 18 26.58 -11.80 18.98
CA GLY A 18 25.13 -11.66 18.91
C GLY A 18 24.58 -10.67 19.93
N MET A 19 25.02 -10.70 21.17
CA MET A 19 24.64 -9.73 22.19
C MET A 19 25.10 -8.30 21.87
N LYS A 20 26.33 -8.14 21.35
CA LYS A 20 26.82 -6.80 20.91
C LYS A 20 26.03 -6.28 19.73
N PHE A 21 25.64 -7.12 18.79
CA PHE A 21 24.79 -6.76 17.67
C PHE A 21 23.40 -6.33 18.18
N LEU A 22 22.75 -7.11 19.03
CA LEU A 22 21.46 -6.78 19.64
C LEU A 22 21.51 -5.50 20.50
N ALA A 23 22.58 -5.30 21.27
CA ALA A 23 22.78 -4.08 22.05
C ALA A 23 22.99 -2.85 21.16
N LYS A 24 23.71 -3.00 20.03
CA LYS A 24 23.88 -1.93 19.05
C LYS A 24 22.57 -1.57 18.35
N GLU A 25 21.77 -2.56 17.97
CA GLU A 25 20.43 -2.37 17.41
C GLU A 25 19.49 -1.70 18.42
N PHE A 26 19.50 -2.15 19.68
CA PHE A 26 18.70 -1.55 20.75
C PHE A 26 19.12 -0.10 21.04
N MET A 27 20.43 0.18 21.06
CA MET A 27 20.96 1.53 21.27
C MET A 27 20.68 2.43 20.05
N PHE A 28 20.70 1.89 18.82
CA PHE A 28 20.31 2.61 17.62
C PHE A 28 18.80 2.93 17.64
N MET A 29 17.95 1.97 18.03
CA MET A 29 16.51 2.21 18.20
C MET A 29 16.22 3.29 19.27
N THR A 30 16.94 3.29 20.40
CA THR A 30 16.76 4.30 21.46
C THR A 30 17.25 5.69 21.08
N THR A 31 18.32 5.80 20.31
CA THR A 31 18.79 7.11 19.79
C THR A 31 17.93 7.64 18.65
N ALA A 32 17.39 6.77 17.80
CA ALA A 32 16.46 7.17 16.73
C ALA A 32 15.11 7.68 17.27
N THR A 33 14.65 7.18 18.41
CA THR A 33 13.38 7.61 19.02
C THR A 33 13.43 8.99 19.68
N ASN A 34 14.62 9.53 20.00
CA ASN A 34 14.75 10.81 20.69
C ASN A 34 14.44 12.05 19.84
N ASN A 35 14.28 11.90 18.51
CA ASN A 35 14.00 13.00 17.57
C ASN A 35 12.68 12.83 16.81
N LEU A 36 11.79 11.93 17.27
CA LEU A 36 10.51 11.70 16.61
C LEU A 36 9.47 12.71 17.09
N THR A 37 8.81 13.39 16.15
CA THR A 37 7.72 14.32 16.40
C THR A 37 6.40 13.69 15.94
N ASN A 38 5.37 13.73 16.78
CA ASN A 38 4.04 13.29 16.43
C ASN A 38 3.31 14.37 15.63
N ILE A 39 2.88 14.04 14.41
CA ILE A 39 2.05 14.92 13.59
C ILE A 39 0.72 14.25 13.25
N TYR A 40 -0.38 15.04 13.22
CA TYR A 40 -1.67 14.55 12.73
C TYR A 40 -1.63 14.55 11.20
N LEU A 41 -1.39 13.37 10.62
CA LEU A 41 -1.13 13.19 9.19
C LEU A 41 -2.38 12.80 8.42
N TYR A 42 -3.17 11.85 8.96
CA TYR A 42 -4.32 11.28 8.26
C TYR A 42 -5.64 11.76 8.86
N THR A 43 -6.45 12.42 8.05
CA THR A 43 -7.79 12.89 8.44
C THR A 43 -8.74 11.72 8.72
N ARG A 44 -9.85 11.99 9.42
CA ARG A 44 -10.88 10.96 9.68
C ARG A 44 -11.43 10.36 8.40
N TYR A 45 -11.64 11.20 7.35
CA TYR A 45 -12.13 10.73 6.07
C TYR A 45 -11.13 9.79 5.38
N GLU A 46 -9.85 10.16 5.30
CA GLU A 46 -8.81 9.33 4.69
C GLU A 46 -8.70 7.96 5.36
N ARG A 47 -8.78 7.92 6.70
CA ARG A 47 -8.74 6.68 7.47
C ARG A 47 -9.98 5.80 7.23
N PHE A 48 -11.17 6.40 7.29
CA PHE A 48 -12.41 5.69 6.98
C PHE A 48 -12.40 5.12 5.57
N TRP A 49 -12.02 5.95 4.58
CA TRP A 49 -11.93 5.52 3.20
C TRP A 49 -10.91 4.39 3.00
N HIS A 50 -9.72 4.48 3.61
CA HIS A 50 -8.70 3.45 3.56
C HIS A 50 -9.20 2.10 4.10
N TRP A 51 -9.82 2.09 5.28
CA TRP A 51 -10.32 0.85 5.87
C TRP A 51 -11.50 0.28 5.09
N LEU A 52 -12.38 1.11 4.56
CA LEU A 52 -13.44 0.68 3.65
C LEU A 52 -12.85 0.01 2.40
N GLN A 53 -11.83 0.62 1.76
CA GLN A 53 -11.13 0.01 0.63
C GLN A 53 -10.49 -1.32 1.01
N THR A 54 -9.85 -1.39 2.17
CA THR A 54 -9.20 -2.63 2.66
C THR A 54 -10.22 -3.76 2.75
N VAL A 55 -11.36 -3.53 3.39
CA VAL A 55 -12.42 -4.55 3.53
C VAL A 55 -12.96 -4.97 2.16
N LEU A 56 -13.29 -4.01 1.29
CA LEU A 56 -13.87 -4.29 -0.02
C LEU A 56 -12.88 -5.04 -0.93
N ILE A 57 -11.61 -4.63 -0.97
CA ILE A 57 -10.59 -5.29 -1.80
C ILE A 57 -10.33 -6.73 -1.30
N VAL A 58 -10.24 -6.95 0.01
CA VAL A 58 -10.08 -8.30 0.57
C VAL A 58 -11.27 -9.19 0.21
N LEU A 59 -12.51 -8.70 0.38
CA LEU A 59 -13.71 -9.43 -0.02
C LEU A 59 -13.72 -9.75 -1.52
N LEU A 60 -13.37 -8.78 -2.36
CA LEU A 60 -13.32 -8.94 -3.81
C LEU A 60 -12.25 -9.94 -4.25
N LEU A 61 -11.07 -9.94 -3.63
CA LEU A 61 -10.03 -10.92 -3.91
C LEU A 61 -10.48 -12.33 -3.49
N ILE A 62 -10.99 -12.48 -2.27
CA ILE A 62 -11.47 -13.79 -1.78
C ILE A 62 -12.58 -14.31 -2.69
N THR A 63 -13.64 -13.56 -2.89
CA THR A 63 -14.76 -14.01 -3.70
C THR A 63 -14.42 -14.15 -5.18
N GLY A 64 -13.56 -13.28 -5.72
CA GLY A 64 -13.12 -13.34 -7.11
C GLY A 64 -12.29 -14.59 -7.42
N PHE A 65 -11.37 -14.99 -6.56
CA PHE A 65 -10.60 -16.22 -6.73
C PHE A 65 -11.44 -17.48 -6.50
N GLU A 66 -12.44 -17.42 -5.62
CA GLU A 66 -13.41 -18.50 -5.48
C GLU A 66 -14.26 -18.68 -6.75
N THR A 67 -14.76 -17.60 -7.36
CA THR A 67 -15.53 -17.68 -8.62
C THR A 67 -14.69 -18.18 -9.78
N LYS A 68 -13.37 -18.04 -9.72
CA LYS A 68 -12.41 -18.66 -10.66
C LYS A 68 -12.17 -20.15 -10.41
N GLY A 69 -12.67 -20.70 -9.31
CA GLY A 69 -12.53 -22.11 -8.96
C GLY A 69 -11.17 -22.47 -8.33
N LEU A 70 -10.43 -21.49 -7.78
CA LEU A 70 -9.16 -21.79 -7.07
C LEU A 70 -9.42 -22.55 -5.76
N TYR A 71 -10.55 -22.30 -5.14
CA TYR A 71 -11.01 -22.95 -3.90
C TYR A 71 -12.54 -22.80 -3.76
N THR A 72 -13.11 -23.44 -2.74
CA THR A 72 -14.53 -23.31 -2.39
C THR A 72 -14.65 -22.97 -0.91
N LEU A 73 -15.17 -21.76 -0.61
CA LEU A 73 -15.40 -21.27 0.74
C LEU A 73 -16.88 -20.97 1.00
N LEU A 74 -17.51 -20.18 0.11
CA LEU A 74 -18.91 -19.75 0.20
C LEU A 74 -19.83 -20.54 -0.74
N GLY A 75 -19.24 -21.22 -1.70
CA GLY A 75 -19.90 -21.81 -2.85
C GLY A 75 -20.14 -20.78 -3.96
N PHE A 76 -20.01 -21.21 -5.22
CA PHE A 76 -19.99 -20.35 -6.41
C PHE A 76 -21.13 -19.32 -6.44
N LYS A 77 -22.39 -19.74 -6.19
CA LYS A 77 -23.55 -18.84 -6.24
C LYS A 77 -23.49 -17.72 -5.20
N THR A 78 -23.04 -18.04 -3.98
CA THR A 78 -22.89 -17.05 -2.90
C THR A 78 -21.69 -16.15 -3.16
N ALA A 79 -20.56 -16.72 -3.59
CA ALA A 79 -19.36 -15.96 -3.94
C ALA A 79 -19.65 -14.92 -5.03
N VAL A 80 -20.36 -15.28 -6.10
CA VAL A 80 -20.81 -14.34 -7.16
C VAL A 80 -21.68 -13.22 -6.59
N LYS A 81 -22.66 -13.54 -5.72
CA LYS A 81 -23.52 -12.50 -5.12
C LYS A 81 -22.73 -11.53 -4.27
N VAL A 82 -21.85 -12.04 -3.40
CA VAL A 82 -21.01 -11.19 -2.52
C VAL A 82 -20.03 -10.38 -3.35
N HIS A 83 -19.41 -10.98 -4.38
CA HIS A 83 -18.49 -10.29 -5.28
C HIS A 83 -19.17 -9.12 -6.00
N ASN A 84 -20.34 -9.34 -6.58
CA ASN A 84 -21.09 -8.29 -7.28
C ASN A 84 -21.54 -7.18 -6.32
N PHE A 85 -22.02 -7.53 -5.11
CA PHE A 85 -22.39 -6.54 -4.10
C PHE A 85 -21.19 -5.70 -3.68
N ALA A 86 -20.07 -6.34 -3.34
CA ALA A 86 -18.84 -5.66 -2.95
C ALA A 86 -18.27 -4.81 -4.09
N GLY A 87 -18.33 -5.30 -5.35
CA GLY A 87 -17.86 -4.58 -6.52
C GLY A 87 -18.67 -3.31 -6.80
N ASN A 88 -20.00 -3.37 -6.74
CA ASN A 88 -20.84 -2.19 -6.89
C ASN A 88 -20.63 -1.20 -5.74
N THR A 89 -20.52 -1.67 -4.50
CA THR A 89 -20.19 -0.83 -3.34
C THR A 89 -18.83 -0.15 -3.53
N TRP A 90 -17.85 -0.88 -4.05
CA TRP A 90 -16.51 -0.36 -4.32
C TRP A 90 -16.52 0.72 -5.41
N LEU A 91 -17.28 0.53 -6.47
CA LEU A 91 -17.47 1.55 -7.51
C LEU A 91 -18.06 2.85 -6.93
N ILE A 92 -19.12 2.73 -6.11
CA ILE A 92 -19.72 3.90 -5.46
C ILE A 92 -18.71 4.61 -4.56
N ALA A 93 -17.98 3.86 -3.73
CA ALA A 93 -16.93 4.40 -2.88
C ALA A 93 -15.82 5.10 -3.68
N PHE A 94 -15.43 4.55 -4.83
CA PHE A 94 -14.46 5.16 -5.73
C PHE A 94 -14.95 6.48 -6.34
N LEU A 95 -16.21 6.56 -6.74
CA LEU A 95 -16.80 7.80 -7.26
C LEU A 95 -16.83 8.89 -6.18
N PHE A 96 -17.17 8.55 -4.94
CA PHE A 96 -17.08 9.49 -3.81
C PHE A 96 -15.63 9.93 -3.54
N PHE A 97 -14.66 9.04 -3.64
CA PHE A 97 -13.25 9.40 -3.52
C PHE A 97 -12.80 10.34 -4.65
N ALA A 98 -13.16 10.04 -5.90
CA ALA A 98 -12.84 10.90 -7.04
C ALA A 98 -13.43 12.30 -6.89
N PHE A 99 -14.69 12.39 -6.42
CA PHE A 99 -15.32 13.65 -6.11
C PHE A 99 -14.60 14.41 -4.97
N TRP A 100 -14.30 13.71 -3.87
CA TRP A 100 -13.58 14.30 -2.74
C TRP A 100 -12.21 14.83 -3.15
N ILE A 101 -11.41 14.04 -3.86
CA ILE A 101 -10.07 14.44 -4.27
C ILE A 101 -10.08 15.63 -5.24
N ALA A 102 -11.10 15.71 -6.12
CA ALA A 102 -11.28 16.81 -7.06
C ALA A 102 -11.69 18.10 -6.35
N THR A 103 -12.59 18.03 -5.36
CA THR A 103 -13.15 19.21 -4.66
C THR A 103 -12.23 19.75 -3.57
N THR A 104 -11.44 18.90 -2.92
CA THR A 104 -10.53 19.31 -1.83
C THR A 104 -9.15 19.74 -2.31
N GLY A 105 -8.80 19.45 -3.57
CA GLY A 105 -7.48 19.70 -4.12
C GLY A 105 -6.42 18.68 -3.68
N GLU A 106 -6.80 17.62 -2.95
CA GLU A 106 -5.88 16.58 -2.47
C GLU A 106 -5.23 15.78 -3.64
N TRP A 107 -5.78 15.85 -4.88
CA TRP A 107 -5.15 15.28 -6.08
C TRP A 107 -3.71 15.79 -6.32
N ARG A 108 -3.37 16.97 -5.78
CA ARG A 108 -2.03 17.55 -5.89
C ARG A 108 -0.96 16.69 -5.22
N GLN A 109 -1.32 15.89 -4.20
CA GLN A 109 -0.40 14.96 -3.54
C GLN A 109 0.02 13.79 -4.42
N TYR A 110 -0.72 13.53 -5.51
CA TYR A 110 -0.45 12.45 -6.46
C TYR A 110 0.27 12.94 -7.73
N ILE A 111 0.60 14.23 -7.83
CA ILE A 111 1.38 14.76 -8.96
C ILE A 111 2.74 14.06 -8.99
N PRO A 112 3.09 13.38 -10.10
CA PRO A 112 4.33 12.65 -10.20
C PRO A 112 5.56 13.57 -10.11
N THR A 113 6.61 13.08 -9.48
CA THR A 113 7.92 13.73 -9.46
C THR A 113 9.01 12.68 -9.57
N THR A 114 10.07 12.99 -10.31
CA THR A 114 11.26 12.15 -10.42
C THR A 114 12.37 12.52 -9.43
N LYS A 115 12.19 13.65 -8.71
CA LYS A 115 13.18 14.11 -7.72
C LYS A 115 13.33 13.07 -6.61
N LYS A 116 14.57 12.75 -6.26
CA LYS A 116 14.92 11.69 -5.29
C LYS A 116 14.41 10.27 -5.62
N MET A 117 13.81 10.03 -6.80
CA MET A 117 13.24 8.72 -7.17
C MET A 117 14.27 7.58 -7.02
N VAL A 118 15.47 7.75 -7.60
CA VAL A 118 16.53 6.75 -7.53
C VAL A 118 16.95 6.48 -6.07
N LYS A 119 17.01 7.52 -5.23
CA LYS A 119 17.35 7.37 -3.81
C LYS A 119 16.27 6.58 -3.07
N VAL A 120 14.99 6.82 -3.37
CA VAL A 120 13.85 6.10 -2.76
C VAL A 120 13.84 4.64 -3.21
N VAL A 121 14.03 4.37 -4.51
CA VAL A 121 14.11 2.99 -5.03
C VAL A 121 15.29 2.24 -4.40
N ARG A 122 16.48 2.86 -4.34
CA ARG A 122 17.65 2.27 -3.68
C ARG A 122 17.38 1.99 -2.21
N TYR A 123 16.73 2.91 -1.50
CA TYR A 123 16.37 2.73 -0.10
C TYR A 123 15.51 1.47 0.10
N TYR A 124 14.45 1.29 -0.68
CA TYR A 124 13.57 0.13 -0.56
C TYR A 124 14.21 -1.19 -1.02
N LEU A 125 15.17 -1.16 -1.94
CA LEU A 125 15.89 -2.36 -2.38
C LEU A 125 17.04 -2.77 -1.44
N TYR A 126 17.71 -1.81 -0.83
CA TYR A 126 18.94 -2.07 -0.07
C TYR A 126 19.02 -1.30 1.26
N GLY A 127 18.70 -0.02 1.28
CA GLY A 127 18.92 0.88 2.41
C GLY A 127 18.16 0.46 3.65
N ILE A 128 16.91 0.01 3.47
CA ILE A 128 16.04 -0.47 4.55
C ILE A 128 16.64 -1.65 5.33
N PHE A 129 17.33 -2.59 4.63
CA PHE A 129 18.00 -3.72 5.24
C PHE A 129 19.31 -3.35 5.92
N ARG A 130 19.79 -2.13 5.72
CA ARG A 130 21.02 -1.57 6.32
C ARG A 130 20.72 -0.54 7.40
N GLY A 131 19.45 -0.30 7.74
CA GLY A 131 19.05 0.72 8.71
C GLY A 131 19.34 2.16 8.24
N GLU A 132 19.42 2.42 6.91
CA GLU A 132 19.59 3.78 6.40
C GLU A 132 18.30 4.59 6.69
N ALA A 133 18.43 5.90 6.96
CA ALA A 133 17.28 6.79 7.11
C ALA A 133 16.51 6.94 5.79
N HIS A 134 15.17 7.10 5.88
CA HIS A 134 14.35 7.27 4.67
C HIS A 134 14.71 8.60 3.95
N PRO A 135 14.98 8.59 2.63
CA PRO A 135 15.49 9.78 1.91
C PRO A 135 14.48 10.91 1.76
N VAL A 136 13.20 10.67 2.05
CA VAL A 136 12.11 11.65 1.97
C VAL A 136 11.27 11.56 3.24
N PRO A 137 11.29 12.57 4.13
CA PRO A 137 10.48 12.60 5.34
C PRO A 137 9.00 12.78 4.99
N LYS A 138 8.10 12.19 5.80
CA LYS A 138 6.65 12.40 5.68
C LYS A 138 6.25 13.75 6.29
N ARG A 139 5.28 14.43 5.65
CA ARG A 139 4.77 15.74 6.06
C ARG A 139 3.28 15.86 5.76
N LYS A 140 2.60 16.83 6.41
CA LYS A 140 1.17 17.10 6.17
C LYS A 140 0.86 17.46 4.71
N ASP A 141 1.74 18.19 4.08
CA ASP A 141 1.63 18.70 2.70
C ASP A 141 2.31 17.78 1.67
N ALA A 142 3.06 16.78 2.11
CA ALA A 142 3.75 15.81 1.27
C ALA A 142 3.72 14.42 1.94
N LYS A 143 2.52 13.80 1.98
CA LYS A 143 2.30 12.49 2.61
C LYS A 143 2.98 11.33 1.85
N HIS A 144 3.19 11.51 0.55
CA HIS A 144 3.65 10.46 -0.35
C HIS A 144 5.03 10.76 -0.92
N ASN A 145 5.92 9.80 -0.86
CA ASN A 145 7.21 9.88 -1.52
C ASN A 145 7.07 9.75 -3.05
N PRO A 146 8.10 10.07 -3.86
CA PRO A 146 8.02 10.04 -5.32
C PRO A 146 7.53 8.70 -5.91
N LEU A 147 7.97 7.57 -5.37
CA LEU A 147 7.56 6.25 -5.82
C LEU A 147 6.07 6.00 -5.51
N GLN A 148 5.62 6.36 -4.31
CA GLN A 148 4.23 6.25 -3.90
C GLN A 148 3.31 7.12 -4.77
N ARG A 149 3.72 8.36 -5.12
CA ARG A 149 2.92 9.25 -5.98
C ARG A 149 2.62 8.61 -7.33
N ILE A 150 3.65 8.05 -7.99
CA ILE A 150 3.48 7.36 -9.29
C ILE A 150 2.64 6.09 -9.13
N THR A 151 2.94 5.28 -8.13
CA THR A 151 2.22 4.02 -7.88
C THR A 151 0.73 4.27 -7.62
N TYR A 152 0.40 5.24 -6.76
CA TYR A 152 -1.00 5.57 -6.45
C TYR A 152 -1.71 6.25 -7.60
N LEU A 153 -1.01 7.06 -8.40
CA LEU A 153 -1.60 7.62 -9.62
C LEU A 153 -1.97 6.52 -10.62
N ILE A 154 -1.05 5.58 -10.88
CA ILE A 154 -1.32 4.44 -11.78
C ILE A 154 -2.45 3.58 -11.22
N LEU A 155 -2.43 3.32 -9.92
CA LEU A 155 -3.49 2.59 -9.24
C LEU A 155 -4.85 3.27 -9.44
N ALA A 156 -4.99 4.53 -9.04
CA ALA A 156 -6.25 5.26 -9.04
C ALA A 156 -6.75 5.66 -10.44
N ALA A 157 -5.86 5.98 -11.38
CA ALA A 157 -6.23 6.48 -12.70
C ALA A 157 -6.31 5.38 -13.78
N VAL A 158 -5.67 4.23 -13.56
CA VAL A 158 -5.61 3.16 -14.56
C VAL A 158 -6.13 1.84 -13.99
N LEU A 159 -5.47 1.28 -12.99
CA LEU A 159 -5.76 -0.09 -12.55
C LEU A 159 -7.17 -0.22 -11.96
N LEU A 160 -7.57 0.67 -11.04
CA LEU A 160 -8.90 0.61 -10.43
C LEU A 160 -10.02 0.90 -11.44
N PRO A 161 -9.95 1.93 -12.31
CA PRO A 161 -10.96 2.14 -13.35
C PRO A 161 -11.07 0.95 -14.33
N VAL A 162 -9.95 0.39 -14.78
CA VAL A 162 -9.96 -0.79 -15.67
C VAL A 162 -10.63 -1.98 -14.97
N GLN A 163 -10.31 -2.22 -13.70
CA GLN A 163 -10.89 -3.29 -12.90
C GLN A 163 -12.41 -3.12 -12.73
N MET A 164 -12.86 -1.89 -12.45
CA MET A 164 -14.28 -1.57 -12.28
C MET A 164 -15.05 -1.68 -13.60
N VAL A 165 -14.52 -1.11 -14.69
CA VAL A 165 -15.16 -1.16 -16.00
C VAL A 165 -15.27 -2.61 -16.50
N THR A 166 -14.20 -3.38 -16.40
CA THR A 166 -14.24 -4.80 -16.81
C THR A 166 -15.15 -5.63 -15.89
N GLY A 167 -15.23 -5.31 -14.62
CA GLY A 167 -16.19 -5.92 -13.68
C GLY A 167 -17.63 -5.64 -14.03
N LEU A 168 -17.97 -4.39 -14.37
CA LEU A 168 -19.32 -4.00 -14.82
C LEU A 168 -19.68 -4.66 -16.17
N LEU A 169 -18.74 -4.69 -17.10
CA LEU A 169 -18.95 -5.40 -18.38
C LEU A 169 -19.20 -6.88 -18.13
N TYR A 170 -18.41 -7.52 -17.28
CA TYR A 170 -18.58 -8.94 -16.96
C TYR A 170 -19.93 -9.22 -16.27
N TRP A 171 -20.31 -8.39 -15.31
CA TRP A 171 -21.59 -8.47 -14.64
C TRP A 171 -22.77 -8.28 -15.61
N GLY A 172 -22.68 -7.30 -16.53
CA GLY A 172 -23.73 -6.97 -17.50
C GLY A 172 -23.67 -7.77 -18.81
N TYR A 173 -22.91 -8.87 -18.88
CA TYR A 173 -22.67 -9.62 -20.11
C TYR A 173 -23.95 -9.99 -20.89
N ASN A 174 -25.00 -10.41 -20.21
CA ASN A 174 -26.26 -10.77 -20.85
C ASN A 174 -26.98 -9.59 -21.54
N SER A 175 -26.63 -8.36 -21.19
CA SER A 175 -27.20 -7.12 -21.75
C SER A 175 -26.34 -6.49 -22.85
N TRP A 176 -25.20 -7.08 -23.19
CA TRP A 176 -24.30 -6.53 -24.21
C TRP A 176 -24.95 -6.28 -25.57
N PRO A 177 -25.83 -7.16 -26.10
CA PRO A 177 -26.53 -6.89 -27.34
C PRO A 177 -27.36 -5.61 -27.33
N GLN A 178 -28.06 -5.36 -26.19
CA GLN A 178 -28.86 -4.15 -25.98
C GLN A 178 -28.00 -2.90 -25.82
N TRP A 179 -26.77 -3.03 -25.32
CA TRP A 179 -25.82 -1.93 -25.16
C TRP A 179 -25.00 -1.66 -26.43
N GLY A 180 -25.22 -2.36 -27.49
CA GLY A 180 -24.42 -2.23 -28.72
C GLY A 180 -23.03 -2.85 -28.65
N LEU A 181 -22.77 -3.71 -27.64
CA LEU A 181 -21.49 -4.33 -27.36
C LEU A 181 -21.39 -5.78 -27.83
N ALA A 182 -22.27 -6.21 -28.75
CA ALA A 182 -22.31 -7.59 -29.24
C ALA A 182 -20.98 -8.10 -29.86
N GLY A 183 -20.15 -7.19 -30.38
CA GLY A 183 -18.83 -7.52 -30.94
C GLY A 183 -17.70 -7.63 -29.90
N LEU A 184 -17.97 -7.35 -28.63
CA LEU A 184 -16.95 -7.44 -27.59
C LEU A 184 -16.74 -8.90 -27.17
N SER A 185 -15.48 -9.30 -26.93
CA SER A 185 -15.14 -10.66 -26.51
C SER A 185 -15.21 -10.78 -24.98
N LEU A 186 -16.11 -11.63 -24.48
CA LEU A 186 -16.18 -11.96 -23.05
C LEU A 186 -14.86 -12.53 -22.53
N GLN A 187 -14.17 -13.33 -23.35
CA GLN A 187 -12.88 -13.89 -22.99
C GLN A 187 -11.83 -12.80 -22.73
N VAL A 188 -11.79 -11.77 -23.55
CA VAL A 188 -10.88 -10.63 -23.38
C VAL A 188 -11.22 -9.85 -22.12
N VAL A 189 -12.51 -9.55 -21.89
CA VAL A 189 -12.96 -8.85 -20.67
C VAL A 189 -12.60 -9.66 -19.40
N ALA A 190 -12.88 -10.96 -19.40
CA ALA A 190 -12.56 -11.84 -18.29
C ALA A 190 -11.05 -11.95 -18.05
N LEU A 191 -10.24 -11.98 -19.13
CA LEU A 191 -8.77 -12.01 -19.03
C LEU A 191 -8.24 -10.71 -18.40
N VAL A 192 -8.68 -9.55 -18.88
CA VAL A 192 -8.26 -8.25 -18.37
C VAL A 192 -8.67 -8.08 -16.91
N HIS A 193 -9.92 -8.45 -16.56
CA HIS A 193 -10.41 -8.40 -15.18
C HIS A 193 -9.59 -9.29 -14.25
N THR A 194 -9.27 -10.51 -14.68
CA THR A 194 -8.45 -11.44 -13.90
C THR A 194 -7.01 -10.94 -13.76
N ALA A 195 -6.40 -10.42 -14.84
CA ALA A 195 -5.05 -9.85 -14.78
C ALA A 195 -5.00 -8.64 -13.84
N GLY A 196 -6.02 -7.78 -13.86
CA GLY A 196 -6.17 -6.67 -12.93
C GLY A 196 -6.28 -7.13 -11.48
N ALA A 197 -7.02 -8.23 -11.20
CA ALA A 197 -7.11 -8.80 -9.85
C ALA A 197 -5.74 -9.28 -9.34
N PHE A 198 -4.92 -9.93 -10.19
CA PHE A 198 -3.55 -10.31 -9.83
C PHE A 198 -2.63 -9.09 -9.63
N ALA A 199 -2.80 -8.04 -10.42
CA ALA A 199 -2.04 -6.79 -10.23
C ALA A 199 -2.41 -6.12 -8.89
N ILE A 200 -3.70 -6.09 -8.52
CA ILE A 200 -4.16 -5.60 -7.22
C ILE A 200 -3.62 -6.46 -6.09
N LEU A 201 -3.66 -7.79 -6.21
CA LEU A 201 -3.08 -8.71 -5.21
C LEU A 201 -1.58 -8.44 -5.02
N SER A 202 -0.83 -8.27 -6.11
CA SER A 202 0.60 -7.95 -6.05
C SER A 202 0.84 -6.61 -5.34
N PHE A 203 0.02 -5.59 -5.64
CA PHE A 203 0.05 -4.32 -4.93
C PHE A 203 -0.22 -4.50 -3.44
N VAL A 204 -1.24 -5.29 -3.05
CA VAL A 204 -1.58 -5.55 -1.63
C VAL A 204 -0.42 -6.23 -0.90
N ILE A 205 0.23 -7.22 -1.52
CA ILE A 205 1.39 -7.92 -0.92
C ILE A 205 2.54 -6.93 -0.67
N VAL A 206 2.90 -6.12 -1.68
CA VAL A 206 3.94 -5.10 -1.55
C VAL A 206 3.53 -4.04 -0.51
N HIS A 207 2.26 -3.63 -0.49
CA HIS A 207 1.75 -2.67 0.49
C HIS A 207 1.86 -3.20 1.93
N ILE A 208 1.47 -4.46 2.18
CA ILE A 208 1.63 -5.10 3.49
C ILE A 208 3.10 -5.13 3.90
N TYR A 209 4.01 -5.49 2.99
CA TYR A 209 5.45 -5.42 3.27
C TYR A 209 5.86 -4.00 3.66
N MET A 210 5.47 -2.99 2.87
CA MET A 210 5.86 -1.60 3.08
C MET A 210 5.37 -1.02 4.41
N ILE A 211 4.18 -1.39 4.88
CA ILE A 211 3.67 -0.91 6.17
C ILE A 211 4.42 -1.46 7.38
N THR A 212 5.18 -2.55 7.21
CA THR A 212 6.03 -3.11 8.27
C THR A 212 7.42 -2.46 8.35
N THR A 213 7.75 -1.56 7.43
CA THR A 213 9.08 -0.94 7.31
C THR A 213 9.23 0.40 8.06
N GLY A 214 8.30 0.73 8.96
CA GLY A 214 8.42 1.87 9.87
C GLY A 214 9.42 1.61 11.00
N HIS A 215 9.63 2.61 11.86
CA HIS A 215 10.46 2.46 13.07
C HIS A 215 9.95 1.39 14.04
N THR A 216 8.67 1.00 13.95
CA THR A 216 8.14 -0.26 14.50
C THR A 216 7.26 -0.93 13.45
N ILE A 217 7.11 -2.27 13.54
CA ILE A 217 6.31 -3.08 12.58
C ILE A 217 4.88 -2.56 12.44
N LEU A 218 4.30 -2.00 13.50
CA LEU A 218 2.91 -1.51 13.50
C LEU A 218 2.80 0.02 13.46
N ALA A 219 3.90 0.77 13.29
CA ALA A 219 3.88 2.24 13.30
C ALA A 219 2.87 2.80 12.28
N HIS A 220 2.98 2.41 11.02
CA HIS A 220 2.10 2.88 9.96
C HIS A 220 0.64 2.40 10.11
N THR A 221 0.42 1.20 10.64
CA THR A 221 -0.92 0.70 10.96
C THR A 221 -1.56 1.52 12.07
N ARG A 222 -0.82 1.82 13.14
CA ARG A 222 -1.29 2.70 14.23
C ARG A 222 -1.62 4.11 13.73
N ALA A 223 -0.78 4.67 12.86
CA ALA A 223 -1.04 5.97 12.25
C ALA A 223 -2.33 5.95 11.42
N MET A 224 -2.60 4.88 10.68
CA MET A 224 -3.83 4.74 9.91
C MET A 224 -5.08 4.45 10.77
N ILE A 225 -4.91 4.08 12.03
CA ILE A 225 -6.02 3.96 13.00
C ILE A 225 -6.21 5.28 13.77
N SER A 226 -5.14 5.88 14.29
CA SER A 226 -5.18 7.07 15.16
C SER A 226 -5.23 8.39 14.41
N GLY A 227 -4.60 8.45 13.23
CA GLY A 227 -4.34 9.66 12.43
C GLY A 227 -2.98 10.29 12.74
N TRP A 228 -2.30 9.85 13.78
CA TRP A 228 -1.02 10.39 14.23
C TRP A 228 0.14 9.53 13.73
N GLU A 229 1.12 10.16 13.10
CA GLU A 229 2.35 9.53 12.62
C GLU A 229 3.54 10.14 13.34
N GLU A 230 4.49 9.29 13.75
CA GLU A 230 5.79 9.70 14.26
C GLU A 230 6.71 9.94 13.06
N VAL A 231 7.25 11.14 12.95
CA VAL A 231 8.15 11.56 11.87
C VAL A 231 9.45 12.11 12.44
N GLU A 232 10.54 11.92 11.71
CA GLU A 232 11.83 12.54 12.04
C GLU A 232 11.75 14.06 11.90
N ASP A 233 12.51 14.79 12.70
CA ASP A 233 12.44 16.24 12.79
C ASP A 233 12.73 16.94 11.45
N LEU A 234 12.04 18.05 11.21
CA LEU A 234 11.65 18.57 9.89
C LEU A 234 12.58 19.69 9.36
N GLU A 235 13.81 19.81 9.83
CA GLU A 235 14.67 20.95 9.47
C GLU A 235 15.06 21.04 7.97
N THR A 236 14.85 20.00 7.16
CA THR A 236 15.27 20.00 5.73
C THR A 236 14.14 19.74 4.76
N VAL A 237 13.31 20.76 4.53
CA VAL A 237 12.24 20.70 3.51
C VAL A 237 12.73 21.26 2.20
N GLU A 238 12.68 20.45 1.15
CA GLU A 238 12.93 20.93 -0.20
C GLU A 238 11.68 21.58 -0.81
N ASN A 239 11.85 22.69 -1.52
CA ASN A 239 10.74 23.49 -2.11
C ASN A 239 9.77 22.68 -2.99
N TRP A 240 10.19 21.56 -3.58
CA TRP A 240 9.32 20.71 -4.39
C TRP A 240 8.33 19.87 -3.55
N GLU A 241 8.63 19.67 -2.26
CA GLU A 241 7.74 18.95 -1.33
C GLU A 241 6.59 19.84 -0.84
N VAL A 242 6.79 21.17 -0.88
CA VAL A 242 5.86 22.20 -0.42
C VAL A 242 4.96 22.74 -1.53
N LYS A 243 5.38 22.69 -2.78
CA LYS A 243 4.69 23.28 -3.95
C LYS A 243 3.29 22.75 -4.25
N THR A 244 2.79 21.80 -3.47
CA THR A 244 1.43 21.27 -3.64
C THR A 244 0.33 22.18 -3.08
N LYS A 245 0.68 23.30 -2.40
CA LYS A 245 -0.30 24.21 -1.79
C LYS A 245 -0.42 25.60 -2.43
N ALA A 246 0.53 25.96 -3.30
CA ALA A 246 0.54 27.29 -3.92
C ALA A 246 0.02 27.21 -5.36
N ALA A 247 -1.29 27.30 -5.54
CA ALA A 247 -1.98 27.84 -6.71
C ALA A 247 -3.46 28.01 -6.36
#